data_dcc024818c96d00cc1cabb0956af4801
#
_entry.id   dcc024818c96d00cc1cabb0956af4801
#
_cell.length_a   1.000
_cell.length_b   1.000
_cell.length_c   1.000
_cell.angle_alpha   90.00
_cell.angle_beta   90.00
_cell.angle_gamma   90.00
#
_symmetry.space_group_name_H-M   'P 1'
#
loop_
_entity.id
_entity.type
_entity.pdbx_description
1 polymer ?
#
loop_
_entity_poly.entity_id
_entity_poly.type
_entity_poly.pdbx_seq_one_letter_code
_entity_poly.pdbx_strand_id
1 'polypeptide(L)'
;IQEDGISEFGDQPFELNTGEWTADEGGVWRYGGSNGSIVYACSHPIMPIQRMRGVDTGLIKVKLAFRRNYGNRKAWNEVVVDARDIASANKIVDRLSSVGVSVTSGERDLNQDVSPEVKSVSRMGWNEEGFSPYTKGIVFDSADSFAGTFKAIAQVGSYDTWKTEALDARSYSITARIVLAASFASVLV
;
A
#
# COMPACT_ATOMS: atom_id res chain seq x y z
N ILE A 1 4.61 -3.36 -35.31
CA ILE A 1 3.52 -3.46 -34.32
C ILE A 1 4.25 -3.72 -33.04
N GLN A 2 4.33 -2.70 -32.21
CA GLN A 2 4.91 -2.80 -30.87
C GLN A 2 3.85 -3.49 -30.04
N GLU A 3 4.08 -4.71 -29.61
CA GLU A 3 3.21 -5.40 -28.68
C GLU A 3 3.30 -4.63 -27.36
N ASP A 4 2.16 -4.28 -26.79
CA ASP A 4 2.08 -3.73 -25.44
C ASP A 4 2.78 -4.70 -24.50
N GLY A 5 3.75 -4.23 -23.73
CA GLY A 5 4.50 -5.08 -22.83
C GLY A 5 3.57 -5.67 -21.78
N ILE A 6 3.45 -6.97 -21.74
CA ILE A 6 2.67 -7.70 -20.75
C ILE A 6 3.64 -8.27 -19.72
N SER A 7 3.35 -8.09 -18.44
CA SER A 7 4.09 -8.75 -17.39
C SER A 7 3.58 -10.18 -17.22
N GLU A 8 4.44 -11.17 -17.46
CA GLU A 8 4.12 -12.58 -17.29
C GLU A 8 5.01 -13.20 -16.20
N PHE A 9 4.45 -13.36 -15.02
CA PHE A 9 5.04 -14.16 -13.97
C PHE A 9 4.13 -15.34 -13.67
N GLY A 10 4.62 -16.54 -13.69
CA GLY A 10 3.81 -17.74 -13.50
C GLY A 10 3.03 -17.82 -12.18
N ASP A 11 3.40 -17.00 -11.20
CA ASP A 11 2.80 -16.90 -9.86
C ASP A 11 2.36 -15.47 -9.52
N GLN A 12 2.17 -14.61 -10.54
CA GLN A 12 1.78 -13.22 -10.29
C GLN A 12 0.37 -13.13 -9.70
N PRO A 13 0.15 -12.25 -8.71
CA PRO A 13 -1.15 -12.12 -8.05
C PRO A 13 -2.18 -11.31 -8.85
N PHE A 14 -1.78 -10.68 -9.95
CA PHE A 14 -2.63 -9.83 -10.79
C PHE A 14 -1.98 -9.63 -12.16
N GLU A 15 -2.81 -9.31 -13.16
CA GLU A 15 -2.36 -8.90 -14.48
C GLU A 15 -2.07 -7.40 -14.51
N LEU A 16 -1.00 -7.02 -15.22
CA LEU A 16 -0.64 -5.62 -15.39
C LEU A 16 -0.15 -5.35 -16.81
N ASN A 17 -0.69 -4.31 -17.43
CA ASN A 17 -0.14 -3.77 -18.66
C ASN A 17 1.00 -2.81 -18.31
N THR A 18 2.21 -3.10 -18.75
CA THR A 18 3.42 -2.33 -18.46
C THR A 18 3.86 -1.40 -19.60
N GLY A 19 3.01 -1.22 -20.62
CA GLY A 19 3.32 -0.40 -21.78
C GLY A 19 4.50 -0.96 -22.58
N GLU A 20 5.55 -0.14 -22.79
CA GLU A 20 6.77 -0.55 -23.51
C GLU A 20 7.70 -1.47 -22.69
N TRP A 21 7.43 -1.63 -21.41
CA TRP A 21 8.25 -2.43 -20.51
C TRP A 21 7.76 -3.85 -20.43
N THR A 22 8.69 -4.78 -20.42
CA THR A 22 8.42 -6.19 -20.14
C THR A 22 8.91 -6.50 -18.74
N ALA A 23 8.08 -7.13 -17.94
CA ALA A 23 8.45 -7.65 -16.64
C ALA A 23 8.35 -9.17 -16.66
N ASP A 24 9.45 -9.84 -16.35
CA ASP A 24 9.56 -11.30 -16.33
C ASP A 24 10.39 -11.78 -15.14
N GLU A 25 10.74 -13.06 -15.14
CA GLU A 25 11.60 -13.69 -14.12
C GLU A 25 12.97 -13.00 -13.95
N GLY A 26 13.48 -12.37 -15.01
CA GLY A 26 14.77 -11.68 -15.03
C GLY A 26 14.71 -10.24 -14.56
N GLY A 27 13.51 -9.68 -14.38
CA GLY A 27 13.31 -8.30 -13.95
C GLY A 27 12.46 -7.48 -14.90
N VAL A 28 12.69 -6.17 -14.91
CA VAL A 28 11.97 -5.22 -15.77
C VAL A 28 12.92 -4.67 -16.82
N TRP A 29 12.55 -4.80 -18.08
CA TRP A 29 13.38 -4.44 -19.21
C TRP A 29 12.54 -3.98 -20.41
N ARG A 30 13.17 -3.30 -21.35
CA ARG A 30 12.59 -2.95 -22.65
C ARG A 30 13.62 -2.99 -23.79
N TYR A 31 13.13 -3.03 -25.01
CA TYR A 31 13.95 -2.75 -26.18
C TYR A 31 14.00 -1.23 -26.40
N GLY A 32 15.15 -0.64 -26.55
CA GLY A 32 15.22 0.82 -26.75
C GLY A 32 16.61 1.44 -26.68
N GLY A 33 17.64 0.63 -26.53
CA GLY A 33 19.01 1.10 -26.62
C GLY A 33 19.43 1.38 -28.06
N SER A 34 20.52 2.16 -28.26
CA SER A 34 21.16 2.32 -29.54
C SER A 34 21.45 0.94 -30.13
N ASN A 35 20.90 0.63 -31.30
CA ASN A 35 20.98 -0.69 -31.96
C ASN A 35 20.01 -1.76 -31.46
N GLY A 36 18.88 -1.42 -30.81
CA GLY A 36 17.90 -2.41 -30.36
C GLY A 36 18.37 -3.25 -29.16
N SER A 37 19.33 -2.76 -28.40
CA SER A 37 19.78 -3.40 -27.17
C SER A 37 18.72 -3.39 -26.08
N ILE A 38 18.75 -4.39 -25.21
CA ILE A 38 17.87 -4.47 -24.03
C ILE A 38 18.37 -3.49 -22.96
N VAL A 39 17.45 -2.70 -22.44
CA VAL A 39 17.69 -1.81 -21.29
C VAL A 39 16.96 -2.36 -20.07
N TYR A 40 17.67 -2.63 -18.98
CA TYR A 40 17.13 -3.12 -17.75
C TYR A 40 16.89 -1.95 -16.78
N ALA A 41 15.67 -1.85 -16.24
CA ALA A 41 15.34 -0.92 -15.18
C ALA A 41 15.54 -1.55 -13.80
N CYS A 42 15.20 -2.82 -13.64
CA CYS A 42 15.26 -3.53 -12.38
C CYS A 42 15.63 -4.99 -12.62
N SER A 43 16.51 -5.55 -11.79
CA SER A 43 16.88 -6.98 -11.83
C SER A 43 15.92 -7.89 -11.08
N HIS A 44 14.86 -7.33 -10.48
CA HIS A 44 13.81 -8.08 -9.80
C HIS A 44 12.48 -7.84 -10.49
N PRO A 45 11.60 -8.86 -10.56
CA PRO A 45 10.21 -8.66 -10.92
C PRO A 45 9.56 -7.64 -9.97
N ILE A 46 9.17 -6.48 -10.48
CA ILE A 46 8.52 -5.42 -9.72
C ILE A 46 7.43 -4.76 -10.57
N MET A 47 6.32 -4.42 -9.95
CA MET A 47 5.20 -3.77 -10.64
C MET A 47 4.35 -2.93 -9.67
N PRO A 48 3.75 -1.83 -10.12
CA PRO A 48 2.76 -1.11 -9.36
C PRO A 48 1.46 -1.91 -9.31
N ILE A 49 0.85 -2.04 -8.14
CA ILE A 49 -0.37 -2.81 -7.94
C ILE A 49 -1.54 -1.99 -7.44
N GLN A 50 -1.24 -0.87 -6.81
CA GLN A 50 -2.27 -0.03 -6.22
C GLN A 50 -1.78 1.41 -6.10
N ARG A 51 -2.65 2.34 -6.47
CA ARG A 51 -2.46 3.76 -6.25
C ARG A 51 -3.37 4.20 -5.10
N MET A 52 -2.82 4.88 -4.12
CA MET A 52 -3.51 5.30 -2.90
C MET A 52 -3.51 6.82 -2.80
N ARG A 53 -4.69 7.41 -2.65
CA ARG A 53 -4.84 8.85 -2.41
C ARG A 53 -5.20 9.09 -0.94
N GLY A 54 -4.33 9.78 -0.22
CA GLY A 54 -4.57 10.18 1.17
C GLY A 54 -5.79 11.08 1.29
N VAL A 55 -6.79 10.69 2.09
CA VAL A 55 -8.04 11.43 2.28
C VAL A 55 -7.76 12.81 2.88
N ASP A 56 -6.93 12.87 3.92
CA ASP A 56 -6.63 14.13 4.64
C ASP A 56 -5.62 15.03 3.90
N THR A 57 -4.75 14.43 3.07
CA THR A 57 -3.60 15.15 2.51
C THR A 57 -3.66 15.34 1.00
N GLY A 58 -4.50 14.55 0.32
CA GLY A 58 -4.54 14.48 -1.14
C GLY A 58 -3.26 13.89 -1.78
N LEU A 59 -2.26 13.50 -0.97
CA LEU A 59 -1.00 12.95 -1.46
C LEU A 59 -1.20 11.57 -2.03
N ILE A 60 -0.44 11.27 -3.07
CA ILE A 60 -0.50 9.98 -3.75
C ILE A 60 0.68 9.13 -3.32
N LYS A 61 0.39 7.89 -2.95
CA LYS A 61 1.35 6.81 -2.72
C LYS A 61 1.05 5.66 -3.68
N VAL A 62 2.09 4.92 -4.03
CA VAL A 62 1.99 3.76 -4.91
C VAL A 62 2.46 2.53 -4.14
N LYS A 63 1.66 1.47 -4.18
CA LYS A 63 2.06 0.18 -3.67
C LYS A 63 2.70 -0.61 -4.82
N LEU A 64 3.94 -0.99 -4.62
CA LEU A 64 4.70 -1.82 -5.55
C LEU A 64 4.76 -3.25 -5.00
N ALA A 65 4.45 -4.23 -5.82
CA ALA A 65 4.76 -5.63 -5.54
C ALA A 65 6.08 -5.99 -6.20
N PHE A 66 6.90 -6.75 -5.51
CA PHE A 66 8.16 -7.27 -6.04
C PHE A 66 8.40 -8.69 -5.56
N ARG A 67 9.11 -9.47 -6.36
CA ARG A 67 9.39 -10.85 -6.03
C ARG A 67 10.83 -11.00 -5.56
N ARG A 68 10.99 -11.67 -4.42
CA ARG A 68 12.29 -12.03 -3.87
C ARG A 68 12.47 -13.55 -3.84
N ASN A 69 13.71 -13.95 -4.03
CA ASN A 69 14.11 -15.34 -3.87
C ASN A 69 14.63 -15.55 -2.44
N TYR A 70 14.02 -16.48 -1.73
CA TYR A 70 14.45 -16.93 -0.39
C TYR A 70 14.96 -18.37 -0.52
N GLY A 71 16.21 -18.52 -0.98
CA GLY A 71 16.73 -19.84 -1.34
C GLY A 71 15.91 -20.48 -2.49
N ASN A 72 15.26 -21.59 -2.22
CA ASN A 72 14.41 -22.29 -3.19
C ASN A 72 12.95 -21.80 -3.22
N ARG A 73 12.60 -20.79 -2.41
CA ARG A 73 11.24 -20.24 -2.38
C ARG A 73 11.24 -18.84 -2.99
N LYS A 74 10.26 -18.61 -3.85
CA LYS A 74 9.95 -17.31 -4.41
C LYS A 74 8.74 -16.76 -3.66
N ALA A 75 8.78 -15.50 -3.22
CA ALA A 75 7.66 -14.88 -2.54
C ALA A 75 7.47 -13.43 -3.02
N TRP A 76 6.22 -13.06 -3.21
CA TRP A 76 5.82 -11.69 -3.44
C TRP A 76 5.85 -10.91 -2.13
N ASN A 77 6.44 -9.73 -2.20
CA ASN A 77 6.47 -8.75 -1.11
C ASN A 77 5.92 -7.43 -1.64
N GLU A 78 5.51 -6.57 -0.73
CA GLU A 78 4.93 -5.28 -1.07
C GLU A 78 5.73 -4.17 -0.38
N VAL A 79 5.84 -3.03 -1.05
CA VAL A 79 6.38 -1.78 -0.49
C VAL A 79 5.50 -0.61 -0.92
N VAL A 80 5.26 0.31 0.00
CA VAL A 80 4.54 1.55 -0.28
C VAL A 80 5.56 2.68 -0.42
N VAL A 81 5.47 3.42 -1.52
CA VAL A 81 6.33 4.55 -1.83
C VAL A 81 5.51 5.80 -2.16
N ASP A 82 6.01 6.97 -1.83
CA ASP A 82 5.38 8.21 -2.26
C ASP A 82 5.55 8.38 -3.79
N ALA A 83 4.52 8.84 -4.49
CA ALA A 83 4.58 9.08 -5.93
C ALA A 83 5.71 10.07 -6.31
N ARG A 84 5.97 11.06 -5.46
CA ARG A 84 7.10 11.98 -5.62
C ARG A 84 8.49 11.31 -5.52
N ASP A 85 8.59 10.22 -4.76
CA ASP A 85 9.85 9.47 -4.63
C ASP A 85 10.09 8.61 -5.88
N ILE A 86 9.04 8.11 -6.52
CA ILE A 86 9.11 7.43 -7.82
C ILE A 86 9.65 8.38 -8.90
N ALA A 87 9.23 9.65 -8.88
CA ALA A 87 9.71 10.66 -9.80
C ALA A 87 11.20 11.06 -9.60
N SER A 88 11.81 10.65 -8.49
CA SER A 88 13.19 10.93 -8.13
C SER A 88 14.05 9.67 -8.21
N ALA A 89 14.96 9.60 -9.20
CA ALA A 89 15.79 8.42 -9.43
C ALA A 89 16.56 7.96 -8.17
N ASN A 90 17.13 8.89 -7.40
CA ASN A 90 17.88 8.54 -6.19
C ASN A 90 16.99 8.01 -5.08
N LYS A 91 15.82 8.65 -4.87
CA LYS A 91 14.92 8.27 -3.78
C LYS A 91 14.26 6.91 -4.01
N ILE A 92 13.86 6.61 -5.25
CA ILE A 92 13.27 5.30 -5.54
C ILE A 92 14.30 4.19 -5.41
N VAL A 93 15.55 4.43 -5.81
CA VAL A 93 16.64 3.49 -5.62
C VAL A 93 16.86 3.21 -4.12
N ASP A 94 16.93 4.25 -3.30
CA ASP A 94 17.11 4.12 -1.84
C ASP A 94 15.95 3.32 -1.21
N ARG A 95 14.71 3.63 -1.59
CA ARG A 95 13.52 2.94 -1.08
C ARG A 95 13.50 1.46 -1.47
N LEU A 96 13.76 1.15 -2.73
CA LEU A 96 13.76 -0.22 -3.20
C LEU A 96 14.96 -1.01 -2.67
N SER A 97 16.14 -0.38 -2.57
CA SER A 97 17.32 -1.00 -1.98
C SER A 97 17.12 -1.34 -0.51
N SER A 98 16.41 -0.50 0.25
CA SER A 98 16.11 -0.76 1.67
C SER A 98 15.26 -2.02 1.88
N VAL A 99 14.47 -2.42 0.88
CA VAL A 99 13.71 -3.68 0.88
C VAL A 99 14.39 -4.80 0.10
N GLY A 100 15.65 -4.58 -0.34
CA GLY A 100 16.49 -5.57 -1.00
C GLY A 100 16.17 -5.80 -2.48
N VAL A 101 15.66 -4.78 -3.17
CA VAL A 101 15.46 -4.77 -4.61
C VAL A 101 16.59 -3.98 -5.26
N SER A 102 17.30 -4.59 -6.20
CA SER A 102 18.36 -3.91 -6.96
C SER A 102 17.76 -3.22 -8.19
N VAL A 103 17.91 -1.90 -8.24
CA VAL A 103 17.45 -1.06 -9.34
C VAL A 103 18.67 -0.50 -10.06
N THR A 104 18.71 -0.60 -11.36
CA THR A 104 19.73 0.06 -12.18
C THR A 104 19.33 1.51 -12.42
N SER A 105 20.27 2.44 -12.26
CA SER A 105 20.06 3.90 -12.23
C SER A 105 19.67 4.52 -13.56
N GLY A 106 18.86 3.87 -14.38
CA GLY A 106 18.66 4.33 -15.76
C GLY A 106 17.28 4.83 -16.13
N GLU A 107 16.18 4.36 -15.55
CA GLU A 107 14.90 4.72 -16.16
C GLU A 107 13.70 4.77 -15.22
N ARG A 108 12.83 5.75 -15.51
CA ARG A 108 11.85 6.41 -14.62
C ARG A 108 10.40 6.00 -14.87
N ASP A 109 10.13 4.95 -15.63
CA ASP A 109 8.77 4.68 -16.13
C ASP A 109 7.90 3.74 -15.26
N LEU A 110 8.21 3.65 -13.96
CA LEU A 110 7.21 3.17 -12.97
C LEU A 110 5.99 4.13 -12.85
N ASN A 111 6.00 5.23 -13.60
CA ASN A 111 4.94 6.24 -13.62
C ASN A 111 3.79 5.96 -14.60
N GLN A 112 3.89 4.97 -15.47
CA GLN A 112 2.75 4.55 -16.30
C GLN A 112 1.83 3.65 -15.46
N ASP A 113 1.21 4.29 -14.48
CA ASP A 113 0.43 3.62 -13.48
C ASP A 113 -1.02 3.47 -13.93
N VAL A 114 -1.33 2.29 -14.44
CA VAL A 114 -2.70 1.82 -14.74
C VAL A 114 -3.34 1.12 -13.53
N SER A 115 -2.67 1.12 -12.37
CA SER A 115 -3.20 0.49 -11.17
C SER A 115 -4.46 1.20 -10.67
N PRO A 116 -5.41 0.47 -10.10
CA PRO A 116 -6.62 1.05 -9.54
C PRO A 116 -6.29 2.03 -8.41
N GLU A 117 -6.87 3.24 -8.46
CA GLU A 117 -6.75 4.22 -7.40
C GLU A 117 -7.73 3.90 -6.27
N VAL A 118 -7.25 3.90 -5.03
CA VAL A 118 -8.05 3.74 -3.82
C VAL A 118 -7.78 4.87 -2.84
N LYS A 119 -8.76 5.18 -2.00
CA LYS A 119 -8.60 6.12 -0.90
C LYS A 119 -7.74 5.50 0.20
N SER A 120 -6.90 6.30 0.84
CA SER A 120 -6.01 5.81 1.90
C SER A 120 -5.92 6.78 3.06
N VAL A 121 -5.52 6.25 4.22
CA VAL A 121 -5.20 7.01 5.43
C VAL A 121 -3.88 6.52 6.02
N SER A 122 -3.12 7.46 6.60
CA SER A 122 -1.87 7.16 7.30
C SER A 122 -2.05 6.99 8.82
N ARG A 123 -3.22 7.31 9.35
CA ARG A 123 -3.54 7.27 10.78
C ARG A 123 -4.94 6.75 11.03
N MET A 124 -5.17 6.24 12.22
CA MET A 124 -6.53 5.95 12.72
C MET A 124 -7.19 7.23 13.22
N GLY A 125 -8.50 7.28 13.11
CA GLY A 125 -9.30 8.38 13.61
C GLY A 125 -10.30 8.92 12.61
N TRP A 126 -10.84 10.10 12.89
CA TRP A 126 -11.77 10.79 12.00
C TRP A 126 -11.05 11.38 10.78
N ASN A 127 -11.70 11.25 9.63
CA ASN A 127 -11.35 11.87 8.36
C ASN A 127 -12.65 12.29 7.64
N GLU A 128 -12.55 12.90 6.46
CA GLU A 128 -13.70 13.37 5.69
C GLU A 128 -14.71 12.26 5.33
N GLU A 129 -14.27 11.02 5.25
CA GLU A 129 -15.08 9.86 4.87
C GLU A 129 -15.68 9.12 6.08
N GLY A 130 -15.28 9.47 7.32
CA GLY A 130 -15.72 8.83 8.54
C GLY A 130 -14.60 8.44 9.48
N PHE A 131 -14.84 7.47 10.34
CA PHE A 131 -13.86 6.98 11.31
C PHE A 131 -13.11 5.75 10.78
N SER A 132 -11.82 5.89 10.55
CA SER A 132 -10.95 4.77 10.16
C SER A 132 -10.49 4.01 11.41
N PRO A 133 -10.58 2.67 11.43
CA PRO A 133 -10.64 1.74 10.29
C PRO A 133 -12.05 1.30 9.85
N TYR A 134 -13.13 1.86 10.38
CA TYR A 134 -14.49 1.37 10.09
C TYR A 134 -15.05 1.84 8.75
N THR A 135 -14.47 2.88 8.16
CA THR A 135 -14.89 3.37 6.84
C THR A 135 -14.49 2.38 5.75
N LYS A 136 -15.49 1.94 4.98
CA LYS A 136 -15.27 0.98 3.88
C LYS A 136 -14.57 1.64 2.70
N GLY A 137 -13.74 0.86 2.00
CA GLY A 137 -13.06 1.32 0.79
C GLY A 137 -11.84 2.21 1.04
N ILE A 138 -11.41 2.36 2.31
CA ILE A 138 -10.18 3.04 2.68
C ILE A 138 -9.12 2.02 3.12
N VAL A 139 -7.90 2.18 2.62
CA VAL A 139 -6.75 1.35 3.00
C VAL A 139 -5.78 2.13 3.87
N PHE A 140 -5.03 1.42 4.71
CA PHE A 140 -3.96 2.01 5.50
C PHE A 140 -2.67 2.02 4.69
N ASP A 141 -2.08 3.20 4.51
CA ASP A 141 -0.94 3.41 3.60
C ASP A 141 0.41 3.60 4.31
N SER A 142 0.47 3.35 5.61
CA SER A 142 1.74 3.35 6.34
C SER A 142 2.40 1.99 6.28
N ALA A 143 3.73 2.01 6.07
CA ALA A 143 4.57 0.81 6.14
C ALA A 143 4.91 0.39 7.56
N ASP A 144 4.42 1.12 8.56
CA ASP A 144 4.74 0.94 9.97
C ASP A 144 4.07 -0.28 10.60
N SER A 145 4.53 -0.65 11.79
CA SER A 145 3.95 -1.70 12.63
C SER A 145 2.45 -1.53 12.91
N PHE A 146 1.92 -0.32 12.76
CA PHE A 146 0.49 -0.01 12.89
C PHE A 146 -0.40 -0.63 11.79
N ALA A 147 0.15 -1.01 10.64
CA ALA A 147 -0.64 -1.66 9.59
C ALA A 147 -1.29 -2.97 10.08
N GLY A 148 -0.59 -3.73 10.92
CA GLY A 148 -1.14 -4.92 11.57
C GLY A 148 -2.26 -4.59 12.55
N THR A 149 -2.07 -3.55 13.36
CA THR A 149 -3.09 -3.08 14.31
C THR A 149 -4.32 -2.56 13.58
N PHE A 150 -4.15 -1.76 12.53
CA PHE A 150 -5.25 -1.26 11.72
C PHE A 150 -6.10 -2.40 11.13
N LYS A 151 -5.45 -3.44 10.60
CA LYS A 151 -6.14 -4.62 10.05
C LYS A 151 -6.81 -5.48 11.14
N ALA A 152 -6.26 -5.48 12.36
CA ALA A 152 -6.80 -6.27 13.48
C ALA A 152 -8.02 -5.62 14.15
N ILE A 153 -8.20 -4.30 13.99
CA ILE A 153 -9.37 -3.61 14.53
C ILE A 153 -10.57 -3.93 13.66
N ALA A 154 -11.50 -4.67 14.23
CA ALA A 154 -12.75 -5.06 13.58
C ALA A 154 -13.92 -4.80 14.51
N GLN A 155 -15.07 -4.50 13.92
CA GLN A 155 -16.32 -4.43 14.66
C GLN A 155 -16.79 -5.85 14.96
N VAL A 156 -16.76 -6.24 16.22
CA VAL A 156 -17.17 -7.57 16.70
C VAL A 156 -18.22 -7.41 17.79
N GLY A 157 -19.27 -8.26 17.75
CA GLY A 157 -20.33 -8.26 18.73
C GLY A 157 -21.58 -7.46 18.29
N SER A 158 -22.53 -7.34 19.23
CA SER A 158 -23.79 -6.65 19.01
C SER A 158 -23.77 -5.25 19.65
N TYR A 159 -24.14 -4.23 18.87
CA TYR A 159 -24.31 -2.88 19.40
C TYR A 159 -25.33 -2.79 20.53
N ASP A 160 -26.44 -3.51 20.43
CA ASP A 160 -27.51 -3.48 21.44
C ASP A 160 -27.04 -4.11 22.76
N THR A 161 -26.32 -5.21 22.70
CA THR A 161 -25.70 -5.81 23.89
C THR A 161 -24.71 -4.87 24.52
N TRP A 162 -23.79 -4.31 23.74
CA TRP A 162 -22.83 -3.33 24.22
C TRP A 162 -23.50 -2.11 24.86
N LYS A 163 -24.54 -1.55 24.22
CA LYS A 163 -25.30 -0.39 24.73
C LYS A 163 -25.95 -0.71 26.07
N THR A 164 -26.55 -1.88 26.21
CA THR A 164 -27.17 -2.32 27.46
C THR A 164 -26.14 -2.38 28.58
N GLU A 165 -25.03 -3.06 28.35
CA GLU A 165 -23.93 -3.20 29.32
C GLU A 165 -23.31 -1.83 29.68
N ALA A 166 -23.12 -0.95 28.69
CA ALA A 166 -22.59 0.38 28.92
C ALA A 166 -23.54 1.27 29.76
N LEU A 167 -24.85 1.19 29.52
CA LEU A 167 -25.86 1.90 30.33
C LEU A 167 -25.93 1.36 31.76
N ASP A 168 -25.83 0.04 31.91
CA ASP A 168 -25.79 -0.62 33.20
C ASP A 168 -24.54 -0.18 33.98
N ALA A 169 -23.35 -0.27 33.38
CA ALA A 169 -22.10 0.20 33.97
C ALA A 169 -22.16 1.65 34.46
N ARG A 170 -22.85 2.56 33.73
CA ARG A 170 -23.08 3.95 34.14
C ARG A 170 -23.92 4.06 35.43
N SER A 171 -24.76 3.08 35.72
CA SER A 171 -25.61 3.09 36.91
C SER A 171 -24.85 2.77 38.19
N TYR A 172 -23.73 2.04 38.11
CA TYR A 172 -23.01 1.55 39.28
C TYR A 172 -22.26 2.63 40.06
N SER A 173 -21.58 3.56 39.37
CA SER A 173 -20.80 4.57 40.07
C SER A 173 -20.48 5.80 39.20
N ILE A 174 -20.11 6.89 39.88
CA ILE A 174 -19.62 8.11 39.21
C ILE A 174 -18.26 7.82 38.51
N THR A 175 -17.43 6.96 39.09
CA THR A 175 -16.16 6.54 38.48
C THR A 175 -16.38 5.82 37.16
N ALA A 176 -17.33 4.89 37.09
CA ALA A 176 -17.69 4.19 35.86
C ALA A 176 -18.18 5.18 34.78
N ARG A 177 -18.95 6.19 35.17
CA ARG A 177 -19.38 7.27 34.26
C ARG A 177 -18.20 8.04 33.68
N ILE A 178 -17.25 8.43 34.52
CA ILE A 178 -16.06 9.20 34.10
C ILE A 178 -15.20 8.35 33.16
N VAL A 179 -14.90 7.09 33.49
CA VAL A 179 -14.10 6.20 32.65
C VAL A 179 -14.77 5.97 31.30
N LEU A 180 -16.07 5.70 31.29
CA LEU A 180 -16.82 5.51 30.06
C LEU A 180 -16.83 6.80 29.20
N ALA A 181 -17.04 7.97 29.81
CA ALA A 181 -16.98 9.25 29.11
C ALA A 181 -15.58 9.52 28.54
N ALA A 182 -14.53 9.24 29.29
CA ALA A 182 -13.15 9.40 28.83
C ALA A 182 -12.81 8.50 27.62
N SER A 183 -13.35 7.27 27.58
CA SER A 183 -13.16 6.38 26.42
C SER A 183 -13.78 6.94 25.13
N PHE A 184 -14.87 7.68 25.22
CA PHE A 184 -15.47 8.38 24.07
C PHE A 184 -14.76 9.68 23.71
N ALA A 185 -14.20 10.38 24.70
CA ALA A 185 -13.50 11.63 24.44
C ALA A 185 -12.26 11.44 23.56
N SER A 186 -11.61 10.28 23.61
CA SER A 186 -10.47 9.96 22.76
C SER A 186 -10.79 9.92 21.25
N VAL A 187 -12.07 9.84 20.90
CA VAL A 187 -12.55 9.84 19.52
C VAL A 187 -12.78 11.28 19.01
N LEU A 188 -12.87 12.27 19.91
CA LEU A 188 -13.17 13.66 19.60
C LEU A 188 -11.90 14.54 19.51
N VAL A 189 -10.73 13.99 19.79
CA VAL A 189 -9.41 14.61 19.71
C VAL A 189 -8.65 14.02 18.54
#